data_9429e4d68ce5bd0e8e8754c3ab47b4b3
#
_entry.id   9429e4d68ce5bd0e8e8754c3ab47b4b3
#
_cell.length_a   1.000
_cell.length_b   1.000
_cell.length_c   1.000
_cell.angle_alpha   90.00
_cell.angle_beta   90.00
_cell.angle_gamma   90.00
#
_symmetry.space_group_name_H-M   'P 1'
#
loop_
_entity.id
_entity.type
_entity.pdbx_description
1 polymer ?
#
loop_
_entity_poly.entity_id
_entity_poly.type
_entity_poly.pdbx_seq_one_letter_code
_entity_poly.pdbx_strand_id
1 'polypeptide(L)'
;FKFLASCGINYVRVRVWNDPYDADKNGYGGGNNDLETAKKIGQYATAAGIKLLVDFHYSDFWADPSKQQVPKAWSGFTLDEKVAAVEQYTSESLKTLLAAGVDVGMVQIGNETTNGICGETSWANMAKIFSAGSKAVRDINKNILVAIHFTNPESGNYARFAGYLNTYKVDYDVFASSYYPVWHGSTDNLTSVLKNVADTYGKLVMVAETSWAYTLDDGDGHENTVRKGKDDSTTYDLSVQGQANEISSVIKAVKNTGSSGIGVFYWEPAWLPVNVYDSSAENAADVLAANKEAWEKYGSGWASSYAGEYDAADAGKWYGGSAVDNQALFDFAGHPLESLKTFAYVHTGTKTKREVVSITVDDVEIEITDIANVALPTAATVAYNDGNSESADITWEDGALEKVKNYGAGTCTVKGTVTVNDETVEVQCNVTILKENILVNPGFESGNEGWTITDTSKGLAIKTKEDYRNGAYCAHYYNASDFTYDMYQTITLEPGEYVFSAYLQGGANGETDVYEVYAKAGDTELASASAVPQGWKIWQHPEIRFTVEETTEVVVGMRATASGKAWGTWDDAYLYKDADITPT
;
A
#
# COMPACT_ATOMS: atom_id res chain seq x y z
N PHE A 1 -23.36 16.74 -9.31
CA PHE A 1 -22.45 17.04 -10.42
C PHE A 1 -22.07 18.53 -10.49
N LYS A 2 -23.00 19.49 -10.40
CA LYS A 2 -22.67 20.93 -10.38
C LYS A 2 -21.70 21.28 -9.24
N PHE A 3 -21.90 20.71 -8.06
CA PHE A 3 -20.99 20.87 -6.93
C PHE A 3 -19.60 20.29 -7.23
N LEU A 4 -19.52 19.07 -7.79
CA LEU A 4 -18.25 18.46 -8.19
C LEU A 4 -17.52 19.33 -9.24
N ALA A 5 -18.24 19.85 -10.24
CA ALA A 5 -17.67 20.79 -11.22
C ALA A 5 -17.08 22.04 -10.55
N SER A 6 -17.76 22.59 -9.53
CA SER A 6 -17.26 23.75 -8.77
C SER A 6 -16.01 23.42 -7.92
N CYS A 7 -15.80 22.13 -7.62
CA CYS A 7 -14.58 21.64 -6.97
C CYS A 7 -13.44 21.31 -7.95
N GLY A 8 -13.61 21.61 -9.25
CA GLY A 8 -12.56 21.39 -10.26
C GLY A 8 -12.64 20.03 -10.99
N ILE A 9 -13.61 19.21 -10.68
CA ILE A 9 -13.83 17.93 -11.38
C ILE A 9 -14.31 18.21 -12.80
N ASN A 10 -13.62 17.64 -13.80
CA ASN A 10 -13.92 17.85 -15.23
C ASN A 10 -14.21 16.56 -15.99
N TYR A 11 -14.00 15.40 -15.36
CA TYR A 11 -14.36 14.08 -15.87
C TYR A 11 -14.99 13.22 -14.78
N VAL A 12 -15.94 12.36 -15.19
CA VAL A 12 -16.47 11.25 -14.39
C VAL A 12 -16.23 9.96 -15.14
N ARG A 13 -15.66 8.97 -14.48
CA ARG A 13 -15.49 7.62 -15.01
C ARG A 13 -16.61 6.73 -14.51
N VAL A 14 -17.31 6.07 -15.41
CA VAL A 14 -18.46 5.22 -15.11
C VAL A 14 -18.24 3.84 -15.71
N ARG A 15 -18.25 2.81 -14.85
CA ARG A 15 -18.21 1.42 -15.30
C ARG A 15 -19.53 1.00 -15.94
N VAL A 16 -19.45 0.15 -16.94
CA VAL A 16 -20.60 -0.42 -17.62
C VAL A 16 -20.46 -1.93 -17.72
N TRP A 17 -21.42 -2.64 -17.13
CA TRP A 17 -21.55 -4.09 -17.20
C TRP A 17 -22.54 -4.47 -18.31
N ASN A 18 -22.39 -5.67 -18.88
CA ASN A 18 -23.15 -6.07 -20.04
C ASN A 18 -24.64 -6.39 -19.73
N ASP A 19 -24.87 -7.30 -18.78
CA ASP A 19 -26.20 -7.68 -18.29
C ASP A 19 -26.13 -7.96 -16.79
N PRO A 20 -26.08 -6.91 -15.94
CA PRO A 20 -25.88 -7.02 -14.51
C PRO A 20 -27.16 -7.45 -13.78
N TYR A 21 -27.82 -8.50 -14.25
CA TYR A 21 -29.08 -9.01 -13.71
C TYR A 21 -29.06 -10.53 -13.60
N ASP A 22 -29.70 -11.08 -12.56
CA ASP A 22 -29.99 -12.49 -12.50
C ASP A 22 -31.11 -12.94 -13.47
N ALA A 23 -31.50 -14.22 -13.42
CA ALA A 23 -32.55 -14.77 -14.28
C ALA A 23 -33.94 -14.14 -14.02
N ASP A 24 -34.18 -13.68 -12.79
CA ASP A 24 -35.42 -13.04 -12.37
C ASP A 24 -35.40 -11.51 -12.57
N LYS A 25 -34.34 -10.99 -13.22
CA LYS A 25 -34.10 -9.57 -13.47
C LYS A 25 -33.83 -8.73 -12.23
N ASN A 26 -33.37 -9.35 -11.14
CA ASN A 26 -32.84 -8.63 -10.00
C ASN A 26 -31.41 -8.14 -10.33
N GLY A 27 -31.14 -6.87 -10.04
CA GLY A 27 -29.83 -6.27 -10.32
C GLY A 27 -28.73 -6.75 -9.39
N TYR A 28 -27.57 -7.09 -9.94
CA TYR A 28 -26.41 -7.51 -9.16
C TYR A 28 -25.85 -6.43 -8.25
N GLY A 29 -25.99 -5.19 -8.60
CA GLY A 29 -25.50 -4.05 -7.87
C GLY A 29 -26.61 -3.10 -7.39
N GLY A 30 -27.82 -3.57 -7.14
CA GLY A 30 -28.94 -2.73 -6.73
C GLY A 30 -29.33 -1.69 -7.79
N GLY A 31 -28.63 -0.57 -7.88
CA GLY A 31 -28.85 0.47 -8.90
C GLY A 31 -28.36 0.11 -10.29
N ASN A 32 -27.75 -1.04 -10.46
CA ASN A 32 -27.21 -1.64 -11.68
C ASN A 32 -26.18 -0.77 -12.41
N ASN A 33 -25.03 -1.32 -12.68
CA ASN A 33 -23.97 -0.65 -13.45
C ASN A 33 -24.19 -0.93 -14.96
N ASP A 34 -25.41 -0.70 -15.44
CA ASP A 34 -25.81 -0.92 -16.84
C ASP A 34 -25.70 0.35 -17.69
N LEU A 35 -25.90 0.20 -18.98
CA LEU A 35 -25.86 1.31 -19.95
C LEU A 35 -26.90 2.41 -19.63
N GLU A 36 -28.08 2.04 -19.16
CA GLU A 36 -29.13 3.01 -18.83
C GLU A 36 -28.78 3.88 -17.64
N THR A 37 -28.16 3.29 -16.62
CA THR A 37 -27.63 4.04 -15.49
C THR A 37 -26.46 4.93 -15.88
N ALA A 38 -25.52 4.41 -16.70
CA ALA A 38 -24.42 5.20 -17.25
C ALA A 38 -24.91 6.38 -18.09
N LYS A 39 -25.99 6.19 -18.87
CA LYS A 39 -26.64 7.26 -19.66
C LYS A 39 -27.16 8.37 -18.74
N LYS A 40 -27.89 8.04 -17.67
CA LYS A 40 -28.42 9.03 -16.71
C LYS A 40 -27.28 9.81 -16.03
N ILE A 41 -26.23 9.11 -15.55
CA ILE A 41 -25.06 9.74 -14.97
C ILE A 41 -24.39 10.67 -15.98
N GLY A 42 -24.19 10.20 -17.21
CA GLY A 42 -23.59 10.97 -18.29
C GLY A 42 -24.38 12.25 -18.65
N GLN A 43 -25.71 12.19 -18.66
CA GLN A 43 -26.54 13.37 -18.87
C GLN A 43 -26.39 14.40 -17.72
N TYR A 44 -26.36 13.96 -16.45
CA TYR A 44 -26.14 14.87 -15.33
C TYR A 44 -24.73 15.47 -15.35
N ALA A 45 -23.72 14.67 -15.70
CA ALA A 45 -22.33 15.14 -15.82
C ALA A 45 -22.23 16.19 -16.94
N THR A 46 -22.76 15.89 -18.13
CA THR A 46 -22.76 16.81 -19.28
C THR A 46 -23.47 18.12 -18.96
N ALA A 47 -24.62 18.06 -18.29
CA ALA A 47 -25.37 19.27 -17.86
C ALA A 47 -24.59 20.14 -16.84
N ALA A 48 -23.59 19.58 -16.20
CA ALA A 48 -22.66 20.27 -15.30
C ALA A 48 -21.34 20.68 -15.96
N GLY A 49 -21.16 20.41 -17.27
CA GLY A 49 -19.91 20.68 -18.00
C GLY A 49 -18.81 19.64 -17.75
N ILE A 50 -19.16 18.47 -17.24
CA ILE A 50 -18.25 17.37 -16.95
C ILE A 50 -18.34 16.34 -18.09
N LYS A 51 -17.19 15.90 -18.60
CA LYS A 51 -17.11 14.84 -19.62
C LYS A 51 -17.24 13.46 -18.99
N LEU A 52 -17.66 12.48 -19.78
CA LEU A 52 -17.73 11.09 -19.38
C LEU A 52 -16.57 10.27 -19.97
N LEU A 53 -15.92 9.48 -19.11
CA LEU A 53 -15.17 8.29 -19.49
C LEU A 53 -16.05 7.07 -19.26
N VAL A 54 -16.31 6.32 -20.32
CA VAL A 54 -17.08 5.07 -20.26
C VAL A 54 -16.11 3.92 -20.09
N ASP A 55 -16.21 3.19 -18.98
CA ASP A 55 -15.37 2.04 -18.65
C ASP A 55 -16.15 0.74 -18.91
N PHE A 56 -15.90 0.12 -20.05
CA PHE A 56 -16.52 -1.16 -20.40
C PHE A 56 -15.77 -2.32 -19.72
N HIS A 57 -16.41 -3.00 -18.77
CA HIS A 57 -15.85 -4.20 -18.14
C HIS A 57 -15.87 -5.43 -19.06
N TYR A 58 -16.77 -5.48 -20.05
CA TYR A 58 -17.05 -6.68 -20.85
C TYR A 58 -17.28 -7.93 -19.98
N SER A 59 -18.02 -7.72 -18.93
CA SER A 59 -18.46 -8.68 -17.93
C SER A 59 -19.84 -8.27 -17.42
N ASP A 60 -20.57 -9.14 -16.75
CA ASP A 60 -21.85 -8.84 -16.11
C ASP A 60 -21.71 -8.38 -14.68
N PHE A 61 -20.48 -8.43 -14.13
CA PHE A 61 -20.13 -8.01 -12.79
C PHE A 61 -18.73 -7.39 -12.78
N TRP A 62 -18.12 -7.20 -11.63
CA TRP A 62 -16.78 -6.65 -11.51
C TRP A 62 -15.76 -7.38 -12.40
N ALA A 63 -14.99 -6.62 -13.15
CA ALA A 63 -13.77 -7.08 -13.81
C ALA A 63 -12.55 -6.47 -13.07
N ASP A 64 -11.64 -7.32 -12.64
CA ASP A 64 -10.39 -6.98 -11.96
C ASP A 64 -9.29 -7.97 -12.39
N PRO A 65 -8.03 -7.85 -11.92
CA PRO A 65 -6.96 -8.76 -12.35
C PRO A 65 -7.21 -10.24 -12.08
N SER A 66 -8.11 -10.57 -11.14
CA SER A 66 -8.49 -11.94 -10.78
C SER A 66 -9.80 -12.39 -11.43
N LYS A 67 -10.63 -11.45 -11.86
CA LYS A 67 -12.00 -11.67 -12.36
C LYS A 67 -12.17 -11.01 -13.73
N GLN A 68 -11.87 -11.72 -14.80
CA GLN A 68 -12.06 -11.27 -16.19
C GLN A 68 -13.08 -12.17 -16.89
N GLN A 69 -14.24 -12.34 -16.27
CA GLN A 69 -15.28 -13.25 -16.74
C GLN A 69 -15.95 -12.72 -18.00
N VAL A 70 -16.17 -13.63 -18.94
CA VAL A 70 -16.97 -13.32 -20.14
C VAL A 70 -18.44 -13.07 -19.75
N PRO A 71 -19.16 -12.11 -20.36
CA PRO A 71 -20.59 -11.97 -20.16
C PRO A 71 -21.34 -13.27 -20.41
N LYS A 72 -22.36 -13.58 -19.59
CA LYS A 72 -23.16 -14.81 -19.75
C LYS A 72 -23.78 -14.96 -21.13
N ALA A 73 -24.20 -13.84 -21.76
CA ALA A 73 -24.71 -13.83 -23.13
C ALA A 73 -23.68 -14.27 -24.18
N TRP A 74 -22.38 -14.21 -23.87
CA TRP A 74 -21.27 -14.62 -24.74
C TRP A 74 -20.60 -15.89 -24.26
N SER A 75 -21.15 -16.55 -23.24
CA SER A 75 -20.69 -17.84 -22.74
C SER A 75 -20.74 -18.87 -23.86
N GLY A 76 -19.61 -19.50 -24.15
CA GLY A 76 -19.50 -20.45 -25.26
C GLY A 76 -19.16 -19.83 -26.64
N PHE A 77 -19.06 -18.51 -26.75
CA PHE A 77 -18.57 -17.87 -27.98
C PHE A 77 -17.10 -18.24 -28.26
N THR A 78 -16.79 -18.47 -29.51
CA THR A 78 -15.42 -18.52 -30.00
C THR A 78 -14.78 -17.14 -29.90
N LEU A 79 -13.45 -17.06 -29.99
CA LEU A 79 -12.75 -15.77 -29.98
C LEU A 79 -13.28 -14.79 -31.04
N ASP A 80 -13.51 -15.26 -32.27
CA ASP A 80 -14.00 -14.39 -33.37
C ASP A 80 -15.43 -13.89 -33.11
N GLU A 81 -16.28 -14.69 -32.47
CA GLU A 81 -17.62 -14.27 -32.04
C GLU A 81 -17.53 -13.27 -30.87
N LYS A 82 -16.61 -13.44 -29.90
CA LYS A 82 -16.36 -12.45 -28.84
C LYS A 82 -15.87 -11.13 -29.42
N VAL A 83 -14.96 -11.15 -30.39
CA VAL A 83 -14.43 -9.97 -31.08
C VAL A 83 -15.59 -9.20 -31.74
N ALA A 84 -16.47 -9.90 -32.48
CA ALA A 84 -17.64 -9.29 -33.08
C ALA A 84 -18.64 -8.73 -32.05
N ALA A 85 -18.85 -9.46 -30.94
CA ALA A 85 -19.73 -9.04 -29.86
C ALA A 85 -19.21 -7.78 -29.14
N VAL A 86 -17.91 -7.69 -28.87
CA VAL A 86 -17.27 -6.51 -28.29
C VAL A 86 -17.39 -5.31 -29.21
N GLU A 87 -17.13 -5.46 -30.53
CA GLU A 87 -17.26 -4.38 -31.49
C GLU A 87 -18.73 -3.89 -31.57
N GLN A 88 -19.68 -4.79 -31.63
CA GLN A 88 -21.11 -4.46 -31.71
C GLN A 88 -21.58 -3.77 -30.42
N TYR A 89 -21.29 -4.36 -29.23
CA TYR A 89 -21.73 -3.85 -27.93
C TYR A 89 -21.17 -2.45 -27.67
N THR A 90 -19.88 -2.26 -27.94
CA THR A 90 -19.21 -0.96 -27.78
C THR A 90 -19.85 0.09 -28.70
N SER A 91 -20.07 -0.27 -29.97
CA SER A 91 -20.67 0.62 -30.96
C SER A 91 -22.11 1.03 -30.60
N GLU A 92 -22.94 0.07 -30.21
CA GLU A 92 -24.36 0.32 -29.85
C GLU A 92 -24.46 1.15 -28.57
N SER A 93 -23.66 0.82 -27.56
CA SER A 93 -23.60 1.55 -26.29
C SER A 93 -23.15 3.00 -26.48
N LEU A 94 -22.06 3.21 -27.22
CA LEU A 94 -21.55 4.55 -27.48
C LEU A 94 -22.53 5.40 -28.28
N LYS A 95 -23.17 4.83 -29.31
CA LYS A 95 -24.23 5.51 -30.07
C LYS A 95 -25.41 5.90 -29.18
N THR A 96 -25.83 5.03 -28.27
CA THR A 96 -26.90 5.30 -27.30
C THR A 96 -26.56 6.49 -26.40
N LEU A 97 -25.35 6.53 -25.86
CA LEU A 97 -24.88 7.64 -25.00
C LEU A 97 -24.83 8.96 -25.78
N LEU A 98 -24.23 8.96 -26.97
CA LEU A 98 -24.12 10.16 -27.81
C LEU A 98 -25.47 10.67 -28.27
N ALA A 99 -26.41 9.76 -28.67
CA ALA A 99 -27.77 10.13 -29.04
C ALA A 99 -28.57 10.72 -27.86
N ALA A 100 -28.24 10.35 -26.63
CA ALA A 100 -28.81 10.93 -25.42
C ALA A 100 -28.19 12.28 -25.02
N GLY A 101 -27.24 12.82 -25.79
CA GLY A 101 -26.59 14.09 -25.58
C GLY A 101 -25.46 14.02 -24.54
N VAL A 102 -24.92 12.84 -24.23
CA VAL A 102 -23.80 12.68 -23.29
C VAL A 102 -22.48 13.11 -23.94
N ASP A 103 -21.72 13.97 -23.30
CA ASP A 103 -20.38 14.39 -23.74
C ASP A 103 -19.35 13.32 -23.37
N VAL A 104 -19.22 12.30 -24.22
CA VAL A 104 -18.24 11.22 -24.04
C VAL A 104 -16.88 11.70 -24.56
N GLY A 105 -15.93 11.89 -23.65
CA GLY A 105 -14.56 12.29 -24.01
C GLY A 105 -13.58 11.14 -24.12
N MET A 106 -13.86 10.00 -23.46
CA MET A 106 -12.98 8.85 -23.44
C MET A 106 -13.76 7.54 -23.28
N VAL A 107 -13.27 6.47 -23.90
CA VAL A 107 -13.77 5.11 -23.72
C VAL A 107 -12.62 4.21 -23.26
N GLN A 108 -12.81 3.49 -22.18
CA GLN A 108 -11.89 2.49 -21.67
C GLN A 108 -12.32 1.10 -22.12
N ILE A 109 -11.41 0.36 -22.73
CA ILE A 109 -11.63 -0.98 -23.28
C ILE A 109 -11.13 -2.01 -22.28
N GLY A 110 -12.02 -2.49 -21.41
CA GLY A 110 -11.72 -3.39 -20.31
C GLY A 110 -11.24 -2.67 -19.05
N ASN A 111 -11.47 -3.27 -17.89
CA ASN A 111 -11.00 -2.78 -16.60
C ASN A 111 -9.89 -3.68 -16.05
N GLU A 112 -8.77 -3.07 -15.61
CA GLU A 112 -7.61 -3.73 -15.00
C GLU A 112 -7.16 -5.01 -15.72
N THR A 113 -6.96 -4.91 -17.02
CA THR A 113 -6.75 -6.03 -17.95
C THR A 113 -5.35 -6.67 -17.85
N THR A 114 -4.72 -6.56 -16.69
CA THR A 114 -3.35 -7.07 -16.42
C THR A 114 -3.19 -8.55 -16.76
N ASN A 115 -4.20 -9.36 -16.44
CA ASN A 115 -4.16 -10.83 -16.61
C ASN A 115 -5.16 -11.36 -17.67
N GLY A 116 -6.02 -10.50 -18.23
CA GLY A 116 -7.02 -10.93 -19.18
C GLY A 116 -8.02 -9.84 -19.54
N ILE A 117 -8.90 -10.14 -20.48
CA ILE A 117 -10.09 -9.36 -20.85
C ILE A 117 -11.13 -10.28 -21.47
N CYS A 118 -12.39 -10.17 -21.06
CA CYS A 118 -13.50 -10.92 -21.63
C CYS A 118 -13.26 -12.44 -21.69
N GLY A 119 -12.66 -13.00 -20.61
CA GLY A 119 -12.30 -14.41 -20.53
C GLY A 119 -11.07 -14.83 -21.34
N GLU A 120 -10.42 -13.92 -22.06
CA GLU A 120 -9.19 -14.20 -22.81
C GLU A 120 -7.95 -13.78 -22.03
N THR A 121 -6.94 -14.66 -21.97
CA THR A 121 -5.72 -14.45 -21.18
C THR A 121 -4.45 -14.41 -22.00
N SER A 122 -4.47 -14.89 -23.26
CA SER A 122 -3.32 -14.77 -24.15
C SER A 122 -3.26 -13.38 -24.79
N TRP A 123 -2.08 -12.78 -24.85
CA TRP A 123 -1.91 -11.45 -25.43
C TRP A 123 -2.37 -11.34 -26.89
N ALA A 124 -2.23 -12.41 -27.68
CA ALA A 124 -2.73 -12.44 -29.05
C ALA A 124 -4.26 -12.33 -29.13
N ASN A 125 -4.97 -12.97 -28.19
CA ASN A 125 -6.43 -12.93 -28.11
C ASN A 125 -6.91 -11.61 -27.49
N MET A 126 -6.28 -11.19 -26.39
CA MET A 126 -6.57 -9.91 -25.72
C MET A 126 -6.43 -8.74 -26.71
N ALA A 127 -5.39 -8.73 -27.53
CA ALA A 127 -5.17 -7.69 -28.51
C ALA A 127 -6.27 -7.61 -29.58
N LYS A 128 -6.87 -8.74 -29.96
CA LYS A 128 -8.04 -8.76 -30.87
C LYS A 128 -9.24 -8.12 -30.20
N ILE A 129 -9.49 -8.41 -28.93
CA ILE A 129 -10.58 -7.79 -28.14
C ILE A 129 -10.35 -6.28 -27.99
N PHE A 130 -9.15 -5.84 -27.59
CA PHE A 130 -8.80 -4.42 -27.53
C PHE A 130 -9.01 -3.71 -28.87
N SER A 131 -8.57 -4.32 -29.95
CA SER A 131 -8.70 -3.76 -31.29
C SER A 131 -10.15 -3.65 -31.75
N ALA A 132 -11.02 -4.60 -31.36
CA ALA A 132 -12.45 -4.57 -31.68
C ALA A 132 -13.16 -3.40 -30.98
N GLY A 133 -12.91 -3.24 -29.67
CA GLY A 133 -13.45 -2.11 -28.90
C GLY A 133 -12.95 -0.77 -29.42
N SER A 134 -11.66 -0.64 -29.68
CA SER A 134 -11.07 0.56 -30.27
C SER A 134 -11.67 0.89 -31.63
N LYS A 135 -11.75 -0.10 -32.53
CA LYS A 135 -12.35 0.07 -33.86
C LYS A 135 -13.80 0.63 -33.77
N ALA A 136 -14.59 0.09 -32.85
CA ALA A 136 -15.97 0.54 -32.65
C ALA A 136 -16.03 2.04 -32.26
N VAL A 137 -15.09 2.50 -31.42
CA VAL A 137 -14.98 3.92 -31.04
C VAL A 137 -14.54 4.76 -32.24
N ARG A 138 -13.48 4.34 -32.97
CA ARG A 138 -12.92 5.08 -34.12
C ARG A 138 -13.91 5.23 -35.25
N ASP A 139 -14.75 4.21 -35.51
CA ASP A 139 -15.77 4.24 -36.56
C ASP A 139 -16.88 5.27 -36.26
N ILE A 140 -17.09 5.61 -34.98
CA ILE A 140 -18.11 6.57 -34.55
C ILE A 140 -17.52 7.99 -34.45
N ASN A 141 -16.43 8.15 -33.68
CA ASN A 141 -15.81 9.46 -33.48
C ASN A 141 -14.34 9.31 -33.12
N LYS A 142 -13.46 9.75 -34.04
CA LYS A 142 -12.00 9.68 -33.86
C LYS A 142 -11.44 10.62 -32.78
N ASN A 143 -12.23 11.58 -32.32
CA ASN A 143 -11.81 12.53 -31.28
C ASN A 143 -12.06 11.98 -29.85
N ILE A 144 -12.83 10.89 -29.72
CA ILE A 144 -12.99 10.21 -28.44
C ILE A 144 -11.70 9.41 -28.16
N LEU A 145 -11.07 9.66 -27.02
CA LEU A 145 -9.87 8.95 -26.63
C LEU A 145 -10.19 7.48 -26.29
N VAL A 146 -9.30 6.59 -26.68
CA VAL A 146 -9.35 5.17 -26.32
C VAL A 146 -8.31 4.87 -25.28
N ALA A 147 -8.74 4.39 -24.11
CA ALA A 147 -7.87 4.00 -23.00
C ALA A 147 -7.83 2.48 -22.84
N ILE A 148 -6.64 1.96 -22.47
CA ILE A 148 -6.46 0.58 -22.00
C ILE A 148 -5.89 0.64 -20.60
N HIS A 149 -6.48 -0.11 -19.67
CA HIS A 149 -6.27 -0.02 -18.26
C HIS A 149 -5.58 -1.26 -17.68
N PHE A 150 -4.50 -1.01 -16.92
CA PHE A 150 -3.72 -2.01 -16.20
C PHE A 150 -3.55 -1.61 -14.74
N THR A 151 -3.11 -2.54 -13.90
CA THR A 151 -2.78 -2.30 -12.50
C THR A 151 -1.42 -2.91 -12.14
N ASN A 152 -0.96 -2.68 -10.90
CA ASN A 152 0.30 -3.14 -10.33
C ASN A 152 1.54 -2.48 -10.99
N PRO A 153 1.65 -1.13 -10.96
CA PRO A 153 2.80 -0.42 -11.51
C PRO A 153 4.13 -0.81 -10.85
N GLU A 154 4.11 -1.25 -9.56
CA GLU A 154 5.27 -1.70 -8.79
C GLU A 154 5.89 -2.98 -9.36
N SER A 155 5.11 -3.79 -10.06
CA SER A 155 5.57 -5.05 -10.66
C SER A 155 6.55 -4.87 -11.83
N GLY A 156 6.71 -3.64 -12.34
CA GLY A 156 7.59 -3.31 -13.46
C GLY A 156 7.12 -3.82 -14.83
N ASN A 157 5.88 -4.28 -14.96
CA ASN A 157 5.38 -4.94 -16.18
C ASN A 157 4.86 -3.97 -17.26
N TYR A 158 4.69 -2.69 -17.00
CA TYR A 158 4.04 -1.74 -17.93
C TYR A 158 4.76 -1.59 -19.26
N ALA A 159 6.10 -1.56 -19.26
CA ALA A 159 6.88 -1.55 -20.50
C ALA A 159 6.59 -2.77 -21.37
N ARG A 160 6.44 -3.95 -20.75
CA ARG A 160 6.10 -5.21 -21.43
C ARG A 160 4.68 -5.18 -21.99
N PHE A 161 3.71 -4.69 -21.23
CA PHE A 161 2.31 -4.58 -21.67
C PHE A 161 2.17 -3.61 -22.85
N ALA A 162 2.76 -2.42 -22.74
CA ALA A 162 2.80 -1.47 -23.85
C ALA A 162 3.52 -2.03 -25.08
N GLY A 163 4.59 -2.82 -24.87
CA GLY A 163 5.31 -3.54 -25.92
C GLY A 163 4.42 -4.56 -26.65
N TYR A 164 3.57 -5.30 -25.92
CA TYR A 164 2.61 -6.23 -26.55
C TYR A 164 1.53 -5.46 -27.34
N LEU A 165 0.94 -4.40 -26.77
CA LEU A 165 -0.03 -3.57 -27.49
C LEU A 165 0.56 -3.03 -28.79
N ASN A 166 1.80 -2.57 -28.78
CA ASN A 166 2.51 -2.11 -29.96
C ASN A 166 2.81 -3.24 -30.96
N THR A 167 3.22 -4.42 -30.50
CA THR A 167 3.52 -5.58 -31.33
C THR A 167 2.29 -6.05 -32.08
N TYR A 168 1.14 -6.09 -31.42
CA TYR A 168 -0.13 -6.48 -32.01
C TYR A 168 -0.86 -5.31 -32.68
N LYS A 169 -0.24 -4.12 -32.73
CA LYS A 169 -0.77 -2.91 -33.40
C LYS A 169 -2.17 -2.50 -32.89
N VAL A 170 -2.40 -2.61 -31.59
CA VAL A 170 -3.61 -2.11 -30.97
C VAL A 170 -3.65 -0.58 -31.08
N ASP A 171 -4.72 -0.04 -31.67
CA ASP A 171 -4.92 1.41 -31.77
C ASP A 171 -5.53 1.92 -30.46
N TYR A 172 -4.76 2.65 -29.67
CA TYR A 172 -5.19 3.30 -28.44
C TYR A 172 -4.44 4.60 -28.21
N ASP A 173 -5.01 5.50 -27.42
CA ASP A 173 -4.42 6.81 -27.11
C ASP A 173 -3.80 6.83 -25.73
N VAL A 174 -4.45 6.21 -24.74
CA VAL A 174 -4.15 6.37 -23.32
C VAL A 174 -3.79 5.04 -22.67
N PHE A 175 -2.62 4.98 -22.05
CA PHE A 175 -2.25 3.90 -21.14
C PHE A 175 -2.63 4.32 -19.71
N ALA A 176 -3.61 3.63 -19.14
CA ALA A 176 -4.18 3.95 -17.84
C ALA A 176 -3.69 3.00 -16.76
N SER A 177 -3.52 3.49 -15.55
CA SER A 177 -3.02 2.76 -14.38
C SER A 177 -3.95 2.91 -13.19
N SER A 178 -4.23 1.82 -12.45
CA SER A 178 -4.60 1.94 -11.04
C SER A 178 -3.36 2.27 -10.22
N TYR A 179 -3.53 3.08 -9.19
CA TYR A 179 -2.50 3.35 -8.20
C TYR A 179 -3.12 3.53 -6.81
N TYR A 180 -2.84 2.61 -5.91
CA TYR A 180 -3.25 2.67 -4.52
C TYR A 180 -1.99 2.63 -3.64
N PRO A 181 -1.74 3.65 -2.80
CA PRO A 181 -0.49 3.75 -2.02
C PRO A 181 -0.17 2.54 -1.16
N VAL A 182 -1.20 1.85 -0.67
CA VAL A 182 -1.05 0.65 0.18
C VAL A 182 -0.50 -0.58 -0.56
N TRP A 183 -0.58 -0.61 -1.91
CA TRP A 183 -0.19 -1.80 -2.69
C TRP A 183 0.84 -1.51 -3.77
N HIS A 184 0.84 -0.30 -4.34
CA HIS A 184 1.46 -0.04 -5.64
C HIS A 184 2.78 0.74 -5.57
N GLY A 185 3.43 0.73 -4.39
CA GLY A 185 4.74 1.35 -4.20
C GLY A 185 4.72 2.88 -4.25
N SER A 186 5.85 3.49 -4.59
CA SER A 186 6.00 4.95 -4.53
C SER A 186 5.44 5.68 -5.76
N THR A 187 5.09 6.94 -5.58
CA THR A 187 4.73 7.86 -6.68
C THR A 187 5.88 8.13 -7.65
N ASP A 188 7.13 7.99 -7.21
CA ASP A 188 8.30 8.09 -8.09
C ASP A 188 8.38 6.90 -9.04
N ASN A 189 8.11 5.69 -8.54
CA ASN A 189 7.99 4.51 -9.39
C ASN A 189 6.84 4.67 -10.39
N LEU A 190 5.66 5.11 -9.93
CA LEU A 190 4.51 5.39 -10.79
C LEU A 190 4.88 6.35 -11.92
N THR A 191 5.53 7.48 -11.58
CA THR A 191 6.04 8.44 -12.57
C THR A 191 6.97 7.78 -13.56
N SER A 192 7.92 6.99 -13.08
CA SER A 192 8.95 6.34 -13.91
C SER A 192 8.34 5.36 -14.91
N VAL A 193 7.45 4.47 -14.46
CA VAL A 193 6.84 3.46 -15.34
C VAL A 193 5.88 4.06 -16.36
N LEU A 194 5.08 5.07 -15.98
CA LEU A 194 4.19 5.79 -16.90
C LEU A 194 4.98 6.63 -17.90
N LYS A 195 6.01 7.34 -17.44
CA LYS A 195 6.89 8.13 -18.32
C LYS A 195 7.60 7.24 -19.33
N ASN A 196 8.07 6.07 -18.93
CA ASN A 196 8.69 5.11 -19.84
C ASN A 196 7.71 4.68 -20.97
N VAL A 197 6.46 4.40 -20.65
CA VAL A 197 5.44 4.08 -21.66
C VAL A 197 5.19 5.28 -22.59
N ALA A 198 5.05 6.47 -22.04
CA ALA A 198 4.82 7.69 -22.80
C ALA A 198 5.97 7.99 -23.77
N ASP A 199 7.20 7.96 -23.28
CA ASP A 199 8.40 8.29 -24.07
C ASP A 199 8.70 7.23 -25.15
N THR A 200 8.46 5.94 -24.83
CA THR A 200 8.79 4.83 -25.74
C THR A 200 7.76 4.63 -26.84
N TYR A 201 6.49 4.82 -26.52
CA TYR A 201 5.38 4.47 -27.43
C TYR A 201 4.54 5.69 -27.87
N GLY A 202 4.88 6.89 -27.40
CA GLY A 202 4.17 8.12 -27.76
C GLY A 202 2.71 8.15 -27.26
N LYS A 203 2.43 7.51 -26.12
CA LYS A 203 1.09 7.41 -25.56
C LYS A 203 0.84 8.45 -24.49
N LEU A 204 -0.42 8.89 -24.38
CA LEU A 204 -0.90 9.58 -23.21
C LEU A 204 -0.95 8.61 -22.03
N VAL A 205 -0.77 9.11 -20.82
CA VAL A 205 -0.80 8.30 -19.59
C VAL A 205 -1.67 8.97 -18.54
N MET A 206 -2.35 8.16 -17.73
CA MET A 206 -3.18 8.66 -16.63
C MET A 206 -3.25 7.65 -15.50
N VAL A 207 -3.69 8.10 -14.33
CA VAL A 207 -4.19 7.24 -13.26
C VAL A 207 -5.70 7.16 -13.38
N ALA A 208 -6.23 5.95 -13.62
CA ALA A 208 -7.65 5.68 -13.74
C ALA A 208 -8.31 5.43 -12.38
N GLU A 209 -7.53 5.02 -11.38
CA GLU A 209 -8.02 4.75 -10.03
C GLU A 209 -6.95 5.09 -8.99
N THR A 210 -7.35 5.85 -7.98
CA THR A 210 -6.62 6.05 -6.73
C THR A 210 -7.61 6.41 -5.62
N SER A 211 -7.30 6.08 -4.38
CA SER A 211 -8.06 6.51 -3.22
C SER A 211 -7.23 6.43 -1.95
N TRP A 212 -7.66 7.13 -0.90
CA TRP A 212 -7.01 7.14 0.40
C TRP A 212 -8.00 7.31 1.54
N ALA A 213 -7.77 6.63 2.66
CA ALA A 213 -8.65 6.71 3.82
C ALA A 213 -8.50 8.06 4.55
N TYR A 214 -9.62 8.71 4.86
CA TYR A 214 -9.65 9.92 5.68
C TYR A 214 -9.85 9.61 7.17
N THR A 215 -10.23 8.38 7.50
CA THR A 215 -10.44 7.88 8.87
C THR A 215 -10.21 6.36 8.91
N LEU A 216 -10.00 5.81 10.11
CA LEU A 216 -10.03 4.36 10.35
C LEU A 216 -11.41 3.85 10.80
N ASP A 217 -12.38 4.73 10.97
CA ASP A 217 -13.73 4.34 11.31
C ASP A 217 -14.37 3.56 10.16
N ASP A 218 -15.31 2.70 10.51
CA ASP A 218 -16.12 1.88 9.61
C ASP A 218 -17.57 2.31 9.82
N GLY A 219 -18.22 2.78 8.77
CA GLY A 219 -19.56 3.31 8.84
C GLY A 219 -20.65 2.29 8.45
N ASP A 220 -20.30 1.15 7.87
CA ASP A 220 -21.28 0.18 7.34
C ASP A 220 -21.11 -1.25 7.89
N GLY A 221 -20.05 -1.53 8.63
CA GLY A 221 -19.74 -2.83 9.23
C GLY A 221 -19.12 -3.85 8.28
N HIS A 222 -18.90 -3.49 7.02
CA HIS A 222 -18.09 -4.27 6.10
C HIS A 222 -16.62 -3.87 6.23
N GLU A 223 -15.78 -4.82 6.61
CA GLU A 223 -14.40 -4.59 6.97
C GLU A 223 -13.61 -3.82 5.90
N ASN A 224 -13.14 -2.62 6.25
CA ASN A 224 -12.40 -1.75 5.34
C ASN A 224 -11.04 -2.31 4.93
N THR A 225 -10.61 -2.02 3.69
CA THR A 225 -9.27 -2.35 3.17
C THR A 225 -8.18 -1.70 4.03
N VAL A 226 -8.28 -0.39 4.28
CA VAL A 226 -7.40 0.34 5.19
C VAL A 226 -8.07 0.41 6.55
N ARG A 227 -7.52 -0.32 7.54
CA ARG A 227 -8.06 -0.42 8.90
C ARG A 227 -6.95 -0.60 9.92
N LYS A 228 -7.27 -0.44 11.19
CA LYS A 228 -6.30 -0.57 12.28
C LYS A 228 -5.62 -1.94 12.26
N GLY A 229 -4.30 -1.94 12.25
CA GLY A 229 -3.47 -3.15 12.24
C GLY A 229 -3.36 -3.82 10.87
N LYS A 230 -3.94 -3.22 9.83
CA LYS A 230 -3.76 -3.66 8.45
C LYS A 230 -3.77 -2.46 7.50
N ASP A 231 -2.67 -2.29 6.76
CA ASP A 231 -2.51 -1.21 5.77
C ASP A 231 -2.64 0.21 6.38
N ASP A 232 -2.51 0.33 7.72
CA ASP A 232 -2.54 1.57 8.48
C ASP A 232 -1.14 2.18 8.73
N SER A 233 -0.08 1.46 8.39
CA SER A 233 1.29 2.00 8.33
C SER A 233 1.51 2.64 6.96
N THR A 234 1.64 3.94 6.89
CA THR A 234 1.31 4.63 5.66
C THR A 234 2.27 5.75 5.31
N THR A 235 2.34 6.03 4.01
CA THR A 235 3.04 7.19 3.45
C THR A 235 2.30 8.51 3.74
N TYR A 236 1.00 8.45 3.98
CA TYR A 236 0.15 9.61 4.27
C TYR A 236 -0.63 9.38 5.55
N ASP A 237 -0.92 10.45 6.29
CA ASP A 237 -1.80 10.37 7.47
C ASP A 237 -3.19 9.86 7.10
N LEU A 238 -3.80 9.11 7.99
CA LEU A 238 -5.19 8.66 7.86
C LEU A 238 -6.11 9.78 8.36
N SER A 239 -6.26 10.79 7.52
CA SER A 239 -6.97 12.03 7.80
C SER A 239 -7.42 12.71 6.49
N VAL A 240 -8.32 13.68 6.60
CA VAL A 240 -8.73 14.52 5.45
C VAL A 240 -7.53 15.22 4.81
N GLN A 241 -6.55 15.66 5.60
CA GLN A 241 -5.32 16.25 5.08
C GLN A 241 -4.44 15.22 4.37
N GLY A 242 -4.30 14.02 4.95
CA GLY A 242 -3.56 12.93 4.30
C GLY A 242 -4.19 12.50 2.98
N GLN A 243 -5.52 12.46 2.91
CA GLN A 243 -6.26 12.22 1.66
C GLN A 243 -5.99 13.32 0.62
N ALA A 244 -5.97 14.59 1.02
CA ALA A 244 -5.61 15.70 0.14
C ALA A 244 -4.16 15.62 -0.35
N ASN A 245 -3.24 15.20 0.53
CA ASN A 245 -1.81 15.02 0.20
C ASN A 245 -1.62 13.86 -0.79
N GLU A 246 -2.33 12.76 -0.61
CA GLU A 246 -2.33 11.64 -1.55
C GLU A 246 -2.79 12.09 -2.94
N ILE A 247 -3.98 12.70 -3.05
CA ILE A 247 -4.53 13.21 -4.32
C ILE A 247 -3.52 14.14 -5.00
N SER A 248 -2.96 15.08 -4.26
CA SER A 248 -1.97 16.03 -4.78
C SER A 248 -0.72 15.32 -5.29
N SER A 249 -0.22 14.32 -4.55
CA SER A 249 0.98 13.56 -4.90
C SER A 249 0.79 12.71 -6.15
N VAL A 250 -0.36 12.07 -6.30
CA VAL A 250 -0.68 11.27 -7.50
C VAL A 250 -0.84 12.17 -8.72
N ILE A 251 -1.52 13.32 -8.58
CA ILE A 251 -1.62 14.32 -9.65
C ILE A 251 -0.21 14.81 -10.06
N LYS A 252 0.65 15.08 -9.07
CA LYS A 252 2.05 15.49 -9.32
C LYS A 252 2.84 14.39 -10.04
N ALA A 253 2.64 13.12 -9.66
CA ALA A 253 3.29 11.99 -10.31
C ALA A 253 2.93 11.89 -11.79
N VAL A 254 1.64 12.00 -12.12
CA VAL A 254 1.17 12.03 -13.52
C VAL A 254 1.69 13.27 -14.25
N LYS A 255 1.66 14.44 -13.64
CA LYS A 255 2.21 15.68 -14.22
C LYS A 255 3.70 15.57 -14.53
N ASN A 256 4.47 14.89 -13.68
CA ASN A 256 5.91 14.70 -13.86
C ASN A 256 6.27 13.79 -15.04
N THR A 257 5.31 13.08 -15.64
CA THR A 257 5.52 12.37 -16.91
C THR A 257 5.66 13.34 -18.11
N GLY A 258 5.37 14.63 -17.92
CA GLY A 258 5.42 15.66 -18.95
C GLY A 258 4.04 15.90 -19.61
N SER A 259 4.05 16.37 -20.86
CA SER A 259 2.82 16.68 -21.62
C SER A 259 1.94 15.47 -21.93
N SER A 260 2.45 14.26 -21.73
CA SER A 260 1.72 13.02 -21.93
C SER A 260 0.85 12.63 -20.73
N GLY A 261 1.10 13.20 -19.54
CA GLY A 261 0.28 12.98 -18.35
C GLY A 261 -0.99 13.80 -18.40
N ILE A 262 -2.17 13.14 -18.51
CA ILE A 262 -3.44 13.85 -18.81
C ILE A 262 -4.39 13.96 -17.63
N GLY A 263 -4.25 13.16 -16.56
CA GLY A 263 -5.14 13.28 -15.41
C GLY A 263 -5.15 12.10 -14.45
N VAL A 264 -5.97 12.27 -13.43
CA VAL A 264 -6.17 11.30 -12.35
C VAL A 264 -7.67 11.19 -12.08
N PHE A 265 -8.16 9.97 -11.92
CA PHE A 265 -9.51 9.67 -11.44
C PHE A 265 -9.42 9.14 -9.99
N TYR A 266 -10.24 9.71 -9.13
CA TYR A 266 -10.43 9.22 -7.77
C TYR A 266 -11.50 8.13 -7.79
N TRP A 267 -11.18 6.95 -7.22
CA TRP A 267 -12.06 5.79 -7.26
C TRP A 267 -13.06 5.80 -6.10
N GLU A 268 -14.33 5.54 -6.41
CA GLU A 268 -15.45 5.51 -5.47
C GLU A 268 -15.54 6.72 -4.54
N PRO A 269 -15.57 7.95 -5.10
CA PRO A 269 -15.49 9.18 -4.30
C PRO A 269 -16.72 9.40 -3.42
N ALA A 270 -17.83 8.71 -3.66
CA ALA A 270 -19.09 8.89 -2.97
C ALA A 270 -19.74 7.54 -2.56
N TRP A 271 -18.94 6.53 -2.32
CA TRP A 271 -19.45 5.27 -1.75
C TRP A 271 -19.62 5.43 -0.26
N LEU A 272 -20.83 5.74 0.14
CA LEU A 272 -21.19 6.02 1.54
C LEU A 272 -22.04 4.89 2.11
N PRO A 273 -22.02 4.67 3.42
CA PRO A 273 -23.01 3.83 4.08
C PRO A 273 -24.42 4.20 3.71
N VAL A 274 -25.30 3.22 3.52
CA VAL A 274 -26.74 3.49 3.27
C VAL A 274 -27.33 4.20 4.49
N ASN A 275 -27.17 3.62 5.66
CA ASN A 275 -27.24 4.28 6.95
C ASN A 275 -26.05 3.79 7.78
N VAL A 276 -25.49 4.65 8.61
CA VAL A 276 -24.39 4.26 9.50
C VAL A 276 -24.85 3.12 10.40
N TYR A 277 -24.07 2.04 10.41
CA TYR A 277 -24.37 0.80 11.13
C TYR A 277 -23.35 0.54 12.24
N ASP A 278 -23.86 0.39 13.44
CA ASP A 278 -23.12 -0.07 14.62
C ASP A 278 -23.76 -1.35 15.15
N SER A 279 -23.04 -2.46 15.03
CA SER A 279 -23.52 -3.77 15.48
C SER A 279 -23.79 -3.86 16.98
N SER A 280 -23.27 -2.93 17.78
CA SER A 280 -23.47 -2.85 19.23
C SER A 280 -24.67 -1.99 19.64
N ALA A 281 -25.26 -1.24 18.70
CA ALA A 281 -26.40 -0.37 18.97
C ALA A 281 -27.69 -1.18 19.23
N GLU A 282 -28.56 -0.68 20.09
CA GLU A 282 -29.84 -1.32 20.43
C GLU A 282 -30.75 -1.52 19.20
N ASN A 283 -30.67 -0.62 18.21
CA ASN A 283 -31.44 -0.64 16.98
C ASN A 283 -30.69 -1.26 15.79
N ALA A 284 -29.57 -1.96 15.99
CA ALA A 284 -28.74 -2.51 14.92
C ALA A 284 -29.53 -3.36 13.91
N ALA A 285 -30.45 -4.20 14.38
CA ALA A 285 -31.28 -5.05 13.51
C ALA A 285 -32.21 -4.25 12.61
N ASP A 286 -32.78 -3.16 13.11
CA ASP A 286 -33.69 -2.29 12.36
C ASP A 286 -32.91 -1.50 11.28
N VAL A 287 -31.73 -1.01 11.62
CA VAL A 287 -30.83 -0.32 10.67
C VAL A 287 -30.40 -1.28 9.57
N LEU A 288 -30.01 -2.51 9.91
CA LEU A 288 -29.60 -3.51 8.90
C LEU A 288 -30.76 -3.87 7.97
N ALA A 289 -31.98 -4.00 8.48
CA ALA A 289 -33.17 -4.26 7.67
C ALA A 289 -33.48 -3.10 6.71
N ALA A 290 -33.39 -1.86 7.18
CA ALA A 290 -33.57 -0.66 6.36
C ALA A 290 -32.46 -0.52 5.30
N ASN A 291 -31.22 -0.83 5.65
CA ASN A 291 -30.09 -0.85 4.70
C ASN A 291 -30.31 -1.88 3.60
N LYS A 292 -30.81 -3.08 3.96
CA LYS A 292 -31.14 -4.12 2.98
C LYS A 292 -32.18 -3.63 1.99
N GLU A 293 -33.31 -3.09 2.44
CA GLU A 293 -34.38 -2.58 1.57
C GLU A 293 -33.89 -1.48 0.63
N ALA A 294 -33.17 -0.51 1.15
CA ALA A 294 -32.61 0.59 0.36
C ALA A 294 -31.55 0.11 -0.64
N TRP A 295 -30.67 -0.79 -0.20
CA TRP A 295 -29.61 -1.36 -1.04
C TRP A 295 -30.19 -2.17 -2.20
N GLU A 296 -31.13 -3.05 -1.96
CA GLU A 296 -31.76 -3.86 -2.99
C GLU A 296 -32.47 -3.01 -4.06
N LYS A 297 -32.93 -1.83 -3.67
CA LYS A 297 -33.62 -0.91 -4.56
C LYS A 297 -32.72 0.09 -5.28
N TYR A 298 -31.69 0.60 -4.64
CA TYR A 298 -30.93 1.76 -5.12
C TYR A 298 -29.41 1.55 -5.13
N GLY A 299 -28.90 0.54 -4.48
CA GLY A 299 -27.48 0.33 -4.31
C GLY A 299 -26.74 0.03 -5.61
N SER A 300 -25.42 0.03 -5.54
CA SER A 300 -24.56 -0.37 -6.64
C SER A 300 -23.36 -1.17 -6.10
N GLY A 301 -23.14 -2.26 -6.66
CA GLY A 301 -22.02 -2.98 -6.90
C GLY A 301 -21.11 -3.71 -6.02
N TRP A 302 -20.79 -3.53 -4.80
CA TRP A 302 -19.75 -4.39 -4.20
C TRP A 302 -20.30 -5.77 -3.85
N ALA A 303 -21.22 -5.85 -2.95
CA ALA A 303 -21.84 -7.07 -2.47
C ALA A 303 -23.36 -6.98 -2.61
N SER A 304 -23.88 -7.47 -3.71
CA SER A 304 -25.33 -7.51 -3.93
C SER A 304 -25.93 -8.82 -3.44
N SER A 305 -27.16 -8.76 -2.91
CA SER A 305 -27.91 -9.97 -2.52
C SER A 305 -28.11 -10.96 -3.68
N TYR A 306 -28.04 -10.50 -4.91
CA TYR A 306 -28.34 -11.28 -6.13
C TYR A 306 -27.10 -11.71 -6.92
N ALA A 307 -25.90 -11.29 -6.52
CA ALA A 307 -24.65 -11.59 -7.24
C ALA A 307 -23.97 -12.90 -6.83
N GLY A 308 -24.69 -13.85 -6.21
CA GLY A 308 -24.11 -15.08 -5.66
C GLY A 308 -23.40 -15.98 -6.67
N GLU A 309 -23.69 -15.87 -7.96
CA GLU A 309 -22.98 -16.60 -9.01
C GLU A 309 -21.59 -16.02 -9.32
N TYR A 310 -21.34 -14.73 -8.98
CA TYR A 310 -20.07 -14.02 -9.20
C TYR A 310 -19.29 -13.80 -7.92
N ASP A 311 -19.99 -13.57 -6.81
CA ASP A 311 -19.39 -13.28 -5.50
C ASP A 311 -20.17 -13.96 -4.37
N ALA A 312 -20.04 -15.27 -4.28
CA ALA A 312 -20.73 -16.09 -3.28
C ALA A 312 -20.26 -15.80 -1.83
N ALA A 313 -19.08 -15.18 -1.67
CA ALA A 313 -18.54 -14.88 -0.36
C ALA A 313 -19.31 -13.73 0.31
N ASP A 314 -19.65 -12.69 -0.44
CA ASP A 314 -20.25 -11.46 0.09
C ASP A 314 -21.72 -11.25 -0.30
N ALA A 315 -22.19 -11.94 -1.36
CA ALA A 315 -23.56 -11.82 -1.80
C ALA A 315 -24.58 -12.10 -0.69
N GLY A 316 -25.47 -11.14 -0.46
CA GLY A 316 -26.53 -11.22 0.54
C GLY A 316 -26.10 -11.06 1.99
N LYS A 317 -24.83 -10.68 2.25
CA LYS A 317 -24.32 -10.48 3.61
C LYS A 317 -24.20 -8.99 3.97
N TRP A 318 -23.75 -8.17 3.04
CA TRP A 318 -23.39 -6.77 3.28
C TRP A 318 -24.29 -5.84 2.47
N TYR A 319 -25.30 -5.31 3.12
CA TYR A 319 -26.30 -4.45 2.45
C TYR A 319 -25.86 -2.98 2.49
N GLY A 320 -25.24 -2.56 1.39
CA GLY A 320 -24.64 -1.25 1.26
C GLY A 320 -23.24 -1.16 1.88
N GLY A 321 -22.70 -2.30 2.31
CA GLY A 321 -21.34 -2.38 2.83
C GLY A 321 -20.30 -2.31 1.74
N SER A 322 -19.16 -1.67 2.05
CA SER A 322 -18.06 -1.46 1.15
C SER A 322 -16.73 -1.53 1.90
N ALA A 323 -15.74 -2.18 1.31
CA ALA A 323 -14.38 -2.21 1.87
C ALA A 323 -13.64 -0.87 1.75
N VAL A 324 -14.31 0.21 1.38
CA VAL A 324 -13.70 1.52 1.07
C VAL A 324 -14.58 2.72 1.46
N ASP A 325 -15.58 2.55 2.30
CA ASP A 325 -16.46 3.65 2.73
C ASP A 325 -15.67 4.77 3.42
N ASN A 326 -14.59 4.43 4.12
CA ASN A 326 -13.67 5.37 4.77
C ASN A 326 -12.71 6.08 3.79
N GLN A 327 -12.80 5.80 2.48
CA GLN A 327 -11.98 6.42 1.43
C GLN A 327 -12.77 7.40 0.56
N ALA A 328 -14.07 7.59 0.80
CA ALA A 328 -14.88 8.57 0.08
C ALA A 328 -14.37 10.01 0.26
N LEU A 329 -14.76 10.90 -0.66
CA LEU A 329 -14.52 12.36 -0.56
C LEU A 329 -15.66 13.09 0.19
N PHE A 330 -16.47 12.31 0.88
CA PHE A 330 -17.56 12.75 1.74
C PHE A 330 -17.50 11.94 3.03
N ASP A 331 -17.92 12.53 4.15
CA ASP A 331 -18.08 11.81 5.41
C ASP A 331 -19.26 10.82 5.37
N PHE A 332 -19.42 9.98 6.38
CA PHE A 332 -20.50 8.99 6.43
C PHE A 332 -21.92 9.60 6.46
N ALA A 333 -22.04 10.90 6.73
CA ALA A 333 -23.29 11.64 6.67
C ALA A 333 -23.51 12.32 5.30
N GLY A 334 -22.56 12.19 4.37
CA GLY A 334 -22.63 12.76 3.04
C GLY A 334 -22.18 14.22 2.94
N HIS A 335 -21.50 14.76 3.95
CA HIS A 335 -20.92 16.09 3.85
C HIS A 335 -19.58 16.02 3.11
N PRO A 336 -19.33 16.95 2.15
CA PRO A 336 -18.08 16.94 1.40
C PRO A 336 -16.88 17.25 2.31
N LEU A 337 -15.81 16.48 2.16
CA LEU A 337 -14.55 16.69 2.84
C LEU A 337 -13.75 17.79 2.16
N GLU A 338 -12.91 18.49 2.92
CA GLU A 338 -12.04 19.56 2.40
C GLU A 338 -11.02 19.03 1.35
N SER A 339 -10.65 17.75 1.42
CA SER A 339 -9.79 17.07 0.43
C SER A 339 -10.33 17.16 -1.00
N LEU A 340 -11.65 17.23 -1.19
CA LEU A 340 -12.27 17.39 -2.50
C LEU A 340 -11.84 18.69 -3.20
N LYS A 341 -11.48 19.72 -2.46
CA LYS A 341 -11.01 21.00 -3.01
C LYS A 341 -9.64 20.91 -3.69
N THR A 342 -8.88 19.83 -3.44
CA THR A 342 -7.57 19.60 -4.06
C THR A 342 -7.65 19.66 -5.59
N PHE A 343 -8.73 19.16 -6.18
CA PHE A 343 -8.92 19.15 -7.62
C PHE A 343 -9.05 20.59 -8.21
N ALA A 344 -9.69 21.50 -7.49
CA ALA A 344 -9.73 22.90 -7.91
C ALA A 344 -8.36 23.57 -7.80
N TYR A 345 -7.61 23.27 -6.75
CA TYR A 345 -6.29 23.86 -6.50
C TYR A 345 -5.25 23.48 -7.55
N VAL A 346 -5.38 22.34 -8.21
CA VAL A 346 -4.53 21.95 -9.34
C VAL A 346 -4.62 22.98 -10.48
N HIS A 347 -5.77 23.56 -10.71
CA HIS A 347 -6.00 24.52 -11.79
C HIS A 347 -5.75 25.97 -11.38
N THR A 348 -6.03 26.31 -10.13
CA THR A 348 -6.04 27.71 -9.65
C THR A 348 -4.86 28.06 -8.77
N GLY A 349 -4.05 27.06 -8.36
CA GLY A 349 -3.15 27.18 -7.22
C GLY A 349 -3.93 27.26 -5.90
N THR A 350 -3.26 26.97 -4.79
CA THR A 350 -3.88 27.13 -3.47
C THR A 350 -3.98 28.62 -3.15
N LYS A 351 -5.13 29.06 -2.70
CA LYS A 351 -5.32 30.40 -2.13
C LYS A 351 -5.14 30.41 -0.61
N THR A 352 -4.92 29.25 0.00
CA THR A 352 -4.63 29.09 1.42
C THR A 352 -3.19 29.48 1.69
N LYS A 353 -2.99 30.14 2.81
CA LYS A 353 -1.64 30.40 3.35
C LYS A 353 -0.95 29.04 3.54
N ARG A 354 0.28 28.93 3.07
CA ARG A 354 1.13 27.79 3.35
C ARG A 354 1.38 27.70 4.85
N GLU A 355 1.01 26.60 5.46
CA GLU A 355 1.10 26.40 6.90
C GLU A 355 1.94 25.16 7.21
N VAL A 356 2.66 25.22 8.31
CA VAL A 356 3.45 24.10 8.82
C VAL A 356 2.51 23.07 9.45
N VAL A 357 2.62 21.83 9.00
CA VAL A 357 1.86 20.68 9.55
C VAL A 357 2.65 20.00 10.65
N SER A 358 3.95 19.78 10.40
CA SER A 358 4.84 19.14 11.39
C SER A 358 6.28 19.61 11.20
N ILE A 359 7.04 19.54 12.30
CA ILE A 359 8.49 19.69 12.30
C ILE A 359 9.06 18.47 12.99
N THR A 360 9.89 17.72 12.28
CA THR A 360 10.51 16.49 12.78
C THR A 360 12.01 16.60 12.78
N VAL A 361 12.63 16.05 13.81
CA VAL A 361 14.09 15.93 13.96
C VAL A 361 14.38 14.45 14.09
N ASP A 362 15.37 13.96 13.35
CA ASP A 362 15.80 12.58 13.44
C ASP A 362 16.41 12.31 14.82
N ASP A 363 16.03 11.19 15.42
CA ASP A 363 16.68 10.69 16.63
C ASP A 363 18.08 10.16 16.29
N VAL A 364 18.99 10.18 17.27
CA VAL A 364 20.37 9.71 17.13
C VAL A 364 20.58 8.48 18.00
N GLU A 365 21.20 7.46 17.44
CA GLU A 365 21.65 6.29 18.17
C GLU A 365 23.17 6.17 18.04
N ILE A 366 23.88 5.95 19.15
CA ILE A 366 25.34 5.87 19.19
C ILE A 366 25.80 4.94 20.32
N GLU A 367 26.84 4.16 20.09
CA GLU A 367 27.47 3.41 21.18
C GLU A 367 28.29 4.32 22.12
N ILE A 368 28.32 3.98 23.40
CA ILE A 368 29.03 4.78 24.39
C ILE A 368 30.55 4.87 24.12
N THR A 369 31.10 3.87 23.46
CA THR A 369 32.51 3.85 23.01
C THR A 369 32.80 4.91 21.95
N ASP A 370 31.81 5.28 21.15
CA ASP A 370 31.92 6.28 20.09
C ASP A 370 31.36 7.65 20.48
N ILE A 371 30.96 7.84 21.73
CA ILE A 371 30.29 9.06 22.21
C ILE A 371 31.09 10.34 21.95
N ALA A 372 32.42 10.25 21.87
CA ALA A 372 33.26 11.38 21.51
C ALA A 372 32.96 11.95 20.11
N ASN A 373 32.46 11.11 19.20
CA ASN A 373 32.16 11.42 17.82
C ASN A 373 30.68 11.76 17.59
N VAL A 374 29.84 11.78 18.64
CA VAL A 374 28.42 12.08 18.52
C VAL A 374 28.21 13.44 17.86
N ALA A 375 27.27 13.48 16.91
CA ALA A 375 26.83 14.70 16.26
C ALA A 375 25.30 14.80 16.38
N LEU A 376 24.80 15.99 16.71
CA LEU A 376 23.38 16.27 16.68
C LEU A 376 22.95 16.63 15.25
N PRO A 377 21.71 16.31 14.85
CA PRO A 377 21.18 16.72 13.56
C PRO A 377 21.35 18.23 13.34
N THR A 378 21.74 18.63 12.15
CA THR A 378 21.93 20.06 11.81
C THR A 378 20.67 20.71 11.28
N ALA A 379 19.69 19.90 10.85
CA ALA A 379 18.45 20.37 10.26
C ALA A 379 17.27 19.49 10.67
N ALA A 380 16.10 20.11 10.75
CA ALA A 380 14.80 19.48 10.91
C ALA A 380 14.06 19.42 9.58
N THR A 381 13.19 18.44 9.41
CA THR A 381 12.27 18.37 8.29
C THR A 381 10.97 19.09 8.65
N VAL A 382 10.64 20.12 7.89
CA VAL A 382 9.42 20.91 8.03
C VAL A 382 8.45 20.48 6.94
N ALA A 383 7.33 19.86 7.31
CA ALA A 383 6.26 19.47 6.39
C ALA A 383 5.16 20.54 6.36
N TYR A 384 4.62 20.81 5.19
CA TYR A 384 3.60 21.82 4.96
C TYR A 384 2.29 21.21 4.45
N ASN A 385 1.20 21.95 4.62
CA ASN A 385 -0.15 21.60 4.17
C ASN A 385 -0.31 21.48 2.64
N ASP A 386 0.72 21.81 1.88
CA ASP A 386 0.77 21.62 0.43
C ASP A 386 1.46 20.30 0.00
N GLY A 387 1.79 19.43 0.98
CA GLY A 387 2.47 18.17 0.75
C GLY A 387 3.97 18.29 0.44
N ASN A 388 4.54 19.49 0.49
CA ASN A 388 5.97 19.68 0.34
C ASN A 388 6.66 19.68 1.70
N SER A 389 7.95 19.32 1.70
CA SER A 389 8.81 19.42 2.87
C SER A 389 10.02 20.27 2.55
N GLU A 390 10.54 20.96 3.54
CA GLU A 390 11.75 21.76 3.48
C GLU A 390 12.65 21.44 4.68
N SER A 391 13.94 21.66 4.51
CA SER A 391 14.92 21.56 5.58
C SER A 391 15.06 22.91 6.27
N ALA A 392 15.04 22.92 7.61
CA ALA A 392 15.31 24.12 8.42
C ALA A 392 16.45 23.84 9.40
N ASP A 393 17.41 24.74 9.45
CA ASP A 393 18.57 24.61 10.32
C ASP A 393 18.15 24.62 11.80
N ILE A 394 18.75 23.74 12.59
CA ILE A 394 18.52 23.64 14.04
C ILE A 394 19.59 24.45 14.77
N THR A 395 19.15 25.29 15.70
CA THR A 395 20.02 25.89 16.71
C THR A 395 19.78 25.17 18.02
N TRP A 396 20.77 24.36 18.44
CA TRP A 396 20.71 23.64 19.70
C TRP A 396 20.98 24.59 20.87
N GLU A 397 20.41 24.24 22.06
CA GLU A 397 20.71 24.94 23.31
C GLU A 397 22.21 24.85 23.63
N ASP A 398 22.74 25.92 24.27
CA ASP A 398 24.13 25.93 24.70
C ASP A 398 24.44 24.73 25.59
N GLY A 399 25.49 23.99 25.22
CA GLY A 399 25.92 22.78 25.97
C GLY A 399 25.11 21.52 25.65
N ALA A 400 24.19 21.52 24.68
CA ALA A 400 23.40 20.32 24.31
C ALA A 400 24.32 19.14 23.95
N LEU A 401 25.33 19.34 23.13
CA LEU A 401 26.28 18.29 22.75
C LEU A 401 27.11 17.78 23.95
N GLU A 402 27.56 18.69 24.83
CA GLU A 402 28.29 18.30 26.04
C GLU A 402 27.38 17.55 27.03
N LYS A 403 26.12 17.90 27.10
CA LYS A 403 25.10 17.15 27.87
C LYS A 403 25.02 15.71 27.41
N VAL A 404 24.96 15.47 26.10
CA VAL A 404 24.95 14.11 25.53
C VAL A 404 26.23 13.36 25.86
N LYS A 405 27.39 13.98 25.62
CA LYS A 405 28.71 13.36 25.89
C LYS A 405 28.92 12.92 27.33
N ASN A 406 28.28 13.62 28.27
CA ASN A 406 28.42 13.36 29.69
C ASN A 406 27.25 12.58 30.32
N TYR A 407 26.26 12.15 29.49
CA TYR A 407 25.02 11.54 30.00
C TYR A 407 25.21 10.10 30.48
N GLY A 408 26.09 9.35 29.83
CA GLY A 408 26.21 7.91 30.02
C GLY A 408 25.25 7.12 29.16
N ALA A 409 25.13 5.81 29.37
CA ALA A 409 24.20 4.97 28.60
C ALA A 409 22.71 5.29 28.95
N GLY A 410 21.85 5.25 27.96
CA GLY A 410 20.43 5.57 28.08
C GLY A 410 20.00 6.65 27.09
N THR A 411 18.75 7.10 27.17
CA THR A 411 18.22 8.12 26.26
C THR A 411 18.31 9.51 26.85
N CYS A 412 19.08 10.37 26.19
CA CYS A 412 19.25 11.78 26.54
C CYS A 412 18.46 12.65 25.56
N THR A 413 17.45 13.38 26.04
CA THR A 413 16.74 14.36 25.22
C THR A 413 17.44 15.72 25.28
N VAL A 414 17.75 16.29 24.13
CA VAL A 414 18.26 17.66 23.98
C VAL A 414 17.25 18.51 23.26
N LYS A 415 17.29 19.81 23.52
CA LYS A 415 16.39 20.80 22.95
C LYS A 415 17.13 21.75 22.04
N GLY A 416 16.41 22.21 21.04
CA GLY A 416 16.87 23.23 20.10
C GLY A 416 15.70 24.03 19.57
N THR A 417 15.99 24.90 18.63
CA THR A 417 14.99 25.71 17.94
C THR A 417 15.22 25.71 16.45
N VAL A 418 14.15 25.79 15.70
CA VAL A 418 14.16 26.07 14.26
C VAL A 418 13.36 27.33 14.00
N THR A 419 13.74 28.10 12.98
CA THR A 419 12.97 29.26 12.54
C THR A 419 12.28 28.94 11.23
N VAL A 420 10.95 29.03 11.23
CA VAL A 420 10.10 28.75 10.07
C VAL A 420 9.08 29.89 9.95
N ASN A 421 8.99 30.51 8.77
CA ASN A 421 8.09 31.64 8.51
C ASN A 421 8.24 32.81 9.52
N ASP A 422 9.48 33.12 9.92
CA ASP A 422 9.82 34.12 10.95
C ASP A 422 9.36 33.80 12.38
N GLU A 423 8.85 32.58 12.62
CA GLU A 423 8.50 32.07 13.95
C GLU A 423 9.56 31.07 14.42
N THR A 424 9.96 31.17 15.69
CA THR A 424 10.88 30.23 16.32
C THR A 424 10.10 29.13 17.04
N VAL A 425 10.33 27.88 16.69
CA VAL A 425 9.66 26.70 17.25
C VAL A 425 10.67 25.83 17.99
N GLU A 426 10.33 25.40 19.20
CA GLU A 426 11.14 24.44 19.97
C GLU A 426 11.06 23.06 19.30
N VAL A 427 12.21 22.40 19.18
CA VAL A 427 12.35 21.03 18.71
C VAL A 427 13.17 20.22 19.71
N GLN A 428 13.06 18.89 19.62
CA GLN A 428 13.78 17.96 20.49
C GLN A 428 14.42 16.87 19.64
N CYS A 429 15.56 16.35 20.10
CA CYS A 429 16.18 15.15 19.59
C CYS A 429 16.42 14.20 20.76
N ASN A 430 16.03 12.94 20.61
CA ASN A 430 16.38 11.88 21.54
C ASN A 430 17.67 11.23 21.04
N VAL A 431 18.68 11.27 21.89
CA VAL A 431 19.95 10.59 21.64
C VAL A 431 19.99 9.34 22.50
N THR A 432 19.91 8.18 21.89
CA THR A 432 20.02 6.89 22.57
C THR A 432 21.48 6.45 22.56
N ILE A 433 22.10 6.45 23.76
CA ILE A 433 23.47 6.04 23.97
C ILE A 433 23.45 4.58 24.42
N LEU A 434 23.87 3.70 23.51
CA LEU A 434 23.91 2.26 23.74
C LEU A 434 25.14 1.90 24.60
N LYS A 435 25.01 0.87 25.42
CA LYS A 435 26.15 0.25 26.11
C LYS A 435 27.05 -0.40 25.05
N GLU A 436 28.30 -0.62 25.39
CA GLU A 436 29.24 -1.32 24.52
C GLU A 436 28.72 -2.72 24.15
N ASN A 437 28.68 -3.04 22.87
CA ASN A 437 28.39 -4.39 22.41
C ASN A 437 29.65 -5.25 22.50
N ILE A 438 29.63 -6.25 23.35
CA ILE A 438 30.79 -7.13 23.64
C ILE A 438 31.04 -8.11 22.48
N LEU A 439 30.06 -8.34 21.60
CA LEU A 439 30.16 -9.30 20.50
C LEU A 439 31.09 -8.81 19.40
N VAL A 440 31.78 -9.73 18.78
CA VAL A 440 32.53 -9.48 17.54
C VAL A 440 31.57 -9.65 16.37
N ASN A 441 31.54 -8.67 15.45
CA ASN A 441 30.74 -8.72 14.22
C ASN A 441 29.26 -9.07 14.47
N PRO A 442 28.54 -8.31 15.29
CA PRO A 442 27.19 -8.65 15.73
C PRO A 442 26.12 -8.58 14.61
N GLY A 443 26.32 -7.76 13.58
CA GLY A 443 25.48 -7.64 12.40
C GLY A 443 25.97 -8.44 11.18
N PHE A 444 26.94 -9.36 11.37
CA PHE A 444 27.45 -10.26 10.33
C PHE A 444 28.13 -9.59 9.13
N GLU A 445 28.45 -8.31 9.17
CA GLU A 445 29.02 -7.54 8.06
C GLU A 445 30.41 -8.03 7.60
N SER A 446 31.13 -8.74 8.46
CA SER A 446 32.39 -9.44 8.16
C SER A 446 32.20 -10.96 7.98
N GLY A 447 31.03 -11.39 7.46
CA GLY A 447 30.70 -12.80 7.31
C GLY A 447 30.54 -13.48 8.67
N ASN A 448 31.15 -14.64 8.87
CA ASN A 448 31.07 -15.37 10.13
C ASN A 448 32.21 -15.09 11.11
N GLU A 449 32.94 -13.98 10.95
CA GLU A 449 34.00 -13.59 11.87
C GLU A 449 33.46 -13.53 13.33
N GLY A 450 34.15 -14.18 14.26
CA GLY A 450 33.74 -14.30 15.65
C GLY A 450 32.65 -15.34 15.94
N TRP A 451 31.90 -15.78 14.93
CA TRP A 451 30.80 -16.73 15.09
C TRP A 451 31.17 -18.16 14.75
N THR A 452 30.85 -19.08 15.65
CA THR A 452 30.91 -20.52 15.41
C THR A 452 29.51 -20.98 14.98
N ILE A 453 29.44 -21.64 13.81
CA ILE A 453 28.19 -22.18 13.27
C ILE A 453 28.26 -23.69 13.28
N THR A 454 27.33 -24.34 13.97
CA THR A 454 27.11 -25.79 13.96
C THR A 454 25.79 -26.08 13.26
N ASP A 455 25.87 -26.48 12.00
CA ASP A 455 24.73 -26.81 11.18
C ASP A 455 25.04 -28.00 10.28
N THR A 456 24.50 -29.16 10.63
CA THR A 456 24.71 -30.40 9.87
C THR A 456 23.90 -30.43 8.57
N SER A 457 22.86 -29.63 8.49
CA SER A 457 21.94 -29.56 7.34
C SER A 457 22.38 -28.53 6.28
N LYS A 458 23.32 -27.63 6.63
CA LYS A 458 23.73 -26.47 5.83
C LYS A 458 22.56 -25.53 5.48
N GLY A 459 21.60 -25.42 6.38
CA GLY A 459 20.45 -24.54 6.25
C GLY A 459 20.74 -23.10 6.63
N LEU A 460 21.76 -22.84 7.46
CA LEU A 460 22.16 -21.52 7.92
C LEU A 460 23.41 -21.02 7.16
N ALA A 461 23.38 -19.80 6.69
CA ALA A 461 24.55 -19.15 6.08
C ALA A 461 24.49 -17.62 6.19
N ILE A 462 25.64 -16.99 6.40
CA ILE A 462 25.75 -15.52 6.31
C ILE A 462 25.66 -15.12 4.82
N LYS A 463 24.72 -14.25 4.51
CA LYS A 463 24.41 -13.87 3.12
C LYS A 463 24.07 -12.38 3.02
N THR A 464 24.33 -11.82 1.84
CA THR A 464 23.73 -10.58 1.38
C THR A 464 22.34 -10.89 0.85
N LYS A 465 21.30 -10.43 1.52
CA LYS A 465 19.92 -10.58 1.10
C LYS A 465 19.15 -9.31 1.46
N GLU A 466 18.05 -9.05 0.76
CA GLU A 466 17.13 -7.93 1.07
C GLU A 466 16.39 -8.10 2.41
N ASP A 467 16.63 -9.19 3.10
CA ASP A 467 16.04 -9.56 4.38
C ASP A 467 16.94 -9.27 5.62
N TYR A 468 18.02 -8.51 5.45
CA TYR A 468 18.79 -7.92 6.56
C TYR A 468 17.97 -6.83 7.27
N ARG A 469 18.29 -6.58 8.53
CA ARG A 469 17.72 -5.50 9.33
C ARG A 469 18.53 -4.21 9.16
N ASN A 470 19.84 -4.29 9.37
CA ASN A 470 20.80 -3.22 9.14
C ASN A 470 21.96 -3.73 8.29
N GLY A 471 22.80 -2.81 7.80
CA GLY A 471 23.98 -3.16 7.03
C GLY A 471 23.66 -3.76 5.66
N ALA A 472 24.36 -4.85 5.30
CA ALA A 472 24.22 -5.54 4.02
C ALA A 472 24.22 -7.07 4.14
N TYR A 473 24.55 -7.62 5.30
CA TYR A 473 24.63 -9.06 5.55
C TYR A 473 23.70 -9.47 6.70
N CYS A 474 23.40 -10.75 6.78
CA CYS A 474 22.55 -11.33 7.82
C CYS A 474 22.79 -12.85 7.92
N ALA A 475 22.41 -13.47 9.04
CA ALA A 475 22.43 -14.92 9.19
C ALA A 475 21.10 -15.50 8.70
N HIS A 476 21.05 -15.88 7.44
CA HIS A 476 19.87 -16.41 6.77
C HIS A 476 19.78 -17.93 6.93
N TYR A 477 18.58 -18.44 7.26
CA TYR A 477 18.30 -19.87 7.33
C TYR A 477 17.16 -20.30 6.41
N TYR A 478 17.33 -21.47 5.81
CA TYR A 478 16.33 -22.20 5.05
C TYR A 478 16.78 -23.62 4.78
N ASN A 479 15.90 -24.59 4.96
CA ASN A 479 16.11 -25.95 4.45
C ASN A 479 14.77 -26.56 3.99
N ALA A 480 14.80 -27.41 2.97
CA ALA A 480 13.61 -28.10 2.46
C ALA A 480 13.14 -29.23 3.39
N SER A 481 14.02 -29.76 4.23
CA SER A 481 13.75 -30.80 5.25
C SER A 481 13.96 -30.21 6.64
N ASP A 482 13.48 -30.89 7.67
CA ASP A 482 13.71 -30.53 9.07
C ASP A 482 15.20 -30.33 9.34
N PHE A 483 15.50 -29.32 10.13
CA PHE A 483 16.89 -28.89 10.37
C PHE A 483 17.07 -28.30 11.75
N THR A 484 18.32 -28.36 12.20
CA THR A 484 18.78 -27.71 13.43
C THR A 484 20.08 -26.98 13.15
N TYR A 485 20.24 -25.84 13.77
CA TYR A 485 21.50 -25.11 13.80
C TYR A 485 21.73 -24.47 15.16
N ASP A 486 23.01 -24.18 15.43
CA ASP A 486 23.45 -23.40 16.55
C ASP A 486 24.54 -22.44 16.06
N MET A 487 24.39 -21.15 16.33
CA MET A 487 25.33 -20.09 15.98
C MET A 487 25.65 -19.27 17.21
N TYR A 488 26.93 -19.26 17.63
CA TYR A 488 27.30 -18.70 18.92
C TYR A 488 28.70 -18.09 18.93
N GLN A 489 28.97 -17.27 19.95
CA GLN A 489 30.30 -16.83 20.38
C GLN A 489 30.61 -17.36 21.77
N THR A 490 31.90 -17.60 22.03
CA THR A 490 32.41 -17.94 23.34
C THR A 490 33.22 -16.75 23.85
N ILE A 491 32.84 -16.20 24.99
CA ILE A 491 33.37 -14.93 25.52
C ILE A 491 33.69 -15.10 27.00
N THR A 492 34.85 -14.62 27.42
CA THR A 492 35.18 -14.53 28.85
C THR A 492 34.54 -13.28 29.43
N LEU A 493 33.59 -13.44 30.35
CA LEU A 493 32.87 -12.36 31.00
C LEU A 493 33.31 -12.23 32.44
N GLU A 494 33.49 -10.98 32.89
CA GLU A 494 33.78 -10.61 34.29
C GLU A 494 32.47 -10.67 35.12
N PRO A 495 32.54 -10.72 36.46
CA PRO A 495 31.35 -10.66 37.30
C PRO A 495 30.42 -9.49 36.95
N GLY A 496 29.12 -9.78 36.82
CA GLY A 496 28.13 -8.77 36.44
C GLY A 496 26.78 -9.36 35.99
N GLU A 497 25.84 -8.47 35.79
CA GLU A 497 24.57 -8.77 35.12
C GLU A 497 24.70 -8.44 33.62
N TYR A 498 24.25 -9.33 32.80
CA TYR A 498 24.38 -9.23 31.34
C TYR A 498 23.03 -9.37 30.63
N VAL A 499 22.91 -8.71 29.51
CA VAL A 499 21.77 -8.82 28.61
C VAL A 499 22.27 -9.26 27.25
N PHE A 500 21.62 -10.30 26.67
CA PHE A 500 21.87 -10.74 25.33
C PHE A 500 20.56 -10.80 24.56
N SER A 501 20.56 -10.27 23.34
CA SER A 501 19.42 -10.25 22.43
C SER A 501 19.85 -10.37 20.97
N ALA A 502 18.91 -10.68 20.09
CA ALA A 502 19.10 -10.61 18.64
C ALA A 502 17.75 -10.40 17.94
N TYR A 503 17.77 -9.89 16.73
CA TYR A 503 16.55 -9.74 15.93
C TYR A 503 16.33 -10.95 15.04
N LEU A 504 15.07 -11.42 15.00
CA LEU A 504 14.61 -12.56 14.23
C LEU A 504 13.42 -12.17 13.36
N GLN A 505 13.43 -12.53 12.08
CA GLN A 505 12.28 -12.45 11.19
C GLN A 505 12.17 -13.72 10.35
N GLY A 506 11.00 -14.00 9.76
CA GLY A 506 10.81 -15.14 8.87
C GLY A 506 9.47 -15.84 9.05
N GLY A 507 9.39 -17.10 8.65
CA GLY A 507 8.22 -17.97 8.79
C GLY A 507 8.57 -19.33 9.36
N ALA A 508 7.92 -19.70 10.47
CA ALA A 508 7.88 -21.06 10.99
C ALA A 508 6.97 -21.94 10.10
N ASN A 509 7.23 -23.22 10.01
CA ASN A 509 6.43 -24.15 9.21
C ASN A 509 5.84 -25.32 10.04
N GLY A 510 6.16 -25.41 11.32
CA GLY A 510 5.64 -26.40 12.27
C GLY A 510 5.28 -25.78 13.60
N GLU A 511 4.26 -26.33 14.27
CA GLU A 511 3.83 -25.88 15.60
C GLU A 511 4.89 -26.14 16.70
N THR A 512 5.85 -27.00 16.42
CA THR A 512 6.94 -27.37 17.34
C THR A 512 8.27 -26.71 16.99
N ASP A 513 8.29 -25.80 16.02
CA ASP A 513 9.49 -25.07 15.67
C ASP A 513 9.94 -24.18 16.84
N VAL A 514 11.22 -24.23 17.14
CA VAL A 514 11.84 -23.45 18.24
C VAL A 514 12.95 -22.58 17.67
N TYR A 515 12.92 -21.31 18.01
CA TYR A 515 13.98 -20.33 17.70
C TYR A 515 14.32 -19.60 18.98
N GLU A 516 15.56 -19.66 19.42
CA GLU A 516 15.97 -19.17 20.73
C GLU A 516 17.25 -18.34 20.67
N VAL A 517 17.31 -17.32 21.53
CA VAL A 517 18.56 -16.78 22.04
C VAL A 517 18.88 -17.46 23.37
N TYR A 518 20.15 -17.73 23.64
CA TYR A 518 20.56 -18.42 24.87
C TYR A 518 21.92 -17.99 25.37
N ALA A 519 22.17 -18.22 26.66
CA ALA A 519 23.49 -18.13 27.30
C ALA A 519 23.77 -19.38 28.16
N LYS A 520 25.00 -19.89 28.11
CA LYS A 520 25.42 -21.03 28.95
C LYS A 520 26.87 -20.90 29.37
N ALA A 521 27.18 -21.46 30.57
CA ALA A 521 28.54 -21.61 31.09
C ALA A 521 28.83 -23.11 31.23
N GLY A 522 29.80 -23.63 30.46
CA GLY A 522 30.00 -25.07 30.33
C GLY A 522 28.72 -25.76 29.84
N ASP A 523 28.24 -26.75 30.63
CA ASP A 523 27.00 -27.48 30.34
C ASP A 523 25.75 -26.85 31.00
N THR A 524 25.91 -25.77 31.76
CA THR A 524 24.81 -25.12 32.49
C THR A 524 24.23 -24.00 31.65
N GLU A 525 22.94 -24.11 31.28
CA GLU A 525 22.21 -23.00 30.67
C GLU A 525 21.90 -21.94 31.72
N LEU A 526 22.35 -20.70 31.47
CA LEU A 526 22.12 -19.56 32.34
C LEU A 526 20.76 -18.91 32.08
N ALA A 527 20.41 -18.77 30.81
CA ALA A 527 19.12 -18.24 30.37
C ALA A 527 18.85 -18.60 28.92
N SER A 528 17.55 -18.70 28.55
CA SER A 528 17.11 -18.76 27.15
C SER A 528 15.76 -18.08 26.97
N ALA A 529 15.49 -17.59 25.77
CA ALA A 529 14.21 -17.02 25.37
C ALA A 529 13.89 -17.37 23.92
N SER A 530 12.67 -17.83 23.69
CA SER A 530 12.18 -18.22 22.38
C SER A 530 11.36 -17.09 21.74
N ALA A 531 11.40 -17.04 20.41
CA ALA A 531 10.50 -16.20 19.61
C ALA A 531 9.97 -17.01 18.41
N VAL A 532 8.79 -16.68 17.92
CA VAL A 532 8.21 -17.28 16.72
C VAL A 532 8.25 -16.25 15.60
N PRO A 533 8.89 -16.55 14.45
CA PRO A 533 8.89 -15.66 13.30
C PRO A 533 7.45 -15.40 12.80
N GLN A 534 7.12 -14.13 12.54
CA GLN A 534 5.76 -13.68 12.21
C GLN A 534 5.57 -13.27 10.73
N GLY A 535 6.62 -13.34 9.93
CA GLY A 535 6.58 -12.99 8.52
C GLY A 535 7.81 -12.18 8.05
N TRP A 536 7.85 -11.85 6.77
CA TRP A 536 8.93 -11.10 6.16
C TRP A 536 8.95 -9.64 6.65
N LYS A 537 10.13 -9.21 7.14
CA LYS A 537 10.37 -7.88 7.75
C LYS A 537 9.52 -7.59 8.99
N ILE A 538 8.92 -8.62 9.60
CA ILE A 538 8.26 -8.50 10.90
C ILE A 538 9.22 -9.02 11.96
N TRP A 539 10.02 -8.10 12.52
CA TRP A 539 11.09 -8.44 13.43
C TRP A 539 10.59 -8.75 14.84
N GLN A 540 11.02 -9.89 15.37
CA GLN A 540 10.93 -10.27 16.78
C GLN A 540 12.27 -9.95 17.44
N HIS A 541 12.27 -9.66 18.74
CA HIS A 541 13.47 -9.29 19.47
C HIS A 541 13.54 -10.08 20.80
N PRO A 542 13.85 -11.38 20.76
CA PRO A 542 14.05 -12.14 21.99
C PRO A 542 15.27 -11.62 22.74
N GLU A 543 15.10 -11.46 24.06
CA GLU A 543 16.11 -10.95 25.00
C GLU A 543 16.20 -11.87 26.22
N ILE A 544 17.41 -12.08 26.72
CA ILE A 544 17.69 -12.79 27.97
C ILE A 544 18.54 -11.95 28.89
N ARG A 545 18.39 -12.18 30.21
CA ARG A 545 19.21 -11.62 31.27
C ARG A 545 19.84 -12.76 32.07
N PHE A 546 21.13 -12.63 32.39
CA PHE A 546 21.82 -13.63 33.17
C PHE A 546 22.93 -12.99 34.03
N THR A 547 23.32 -13.68 35.09
CA THR A 547 24.34 -13.21 36.02
C THR A 547 25.57 -14.09 35.89
N VAL A 548 26.74 -13.47 35.89
CA VAL A 548 28.05 -14.11 35.99
C VAL A 548 28.64 -13.74 37.33
N GLU A 549 28.84 -14.72 38.23
CA GLU A 549 29.31 -14.47 39.61
C GLU A 549 30.83 -14.38 39.72
N GLU A 550 31.56 -15.08 38.84
CA GLU A 550 33.02 -15.07 38.75
C GLU A 550 33.44 -15.03 37.27
N THR A 551 34.66 -14.56 36.99
CA THR A 551 35.19 -14.53 35.62
C THR A 551 35.00 -15.89 34.94
N THR A 552 34.15 -15.99 33.94
CA THR A 552 33.67 -17.25 33.35
C THR A 552 33.64 -17.18 31.84
N GLU A 553 33.99 -18.29 31.22
CA GLU A 553 33.75 -18.46 29.78
C GLU A 553 32.27 -18.78 29.55
N VAL A 554 31.59 -17.87 28.85
CA VAL A 554 30.16 -17.97 28.54
C VAL A 554 29.95 -18.08 27.02
N VAL A 555 29.11 -19.00 26.62
CA VAL A 555 28.62 -19.14 25.26
C VAL A 555 27.28 -18.41 25.15
N VAL A 556 27.19 -17.45 24.23
CA VAL A 556 25.92 -16.79 23.87
C VAL A 556 25.63 -17.03 22.39
N GLY A 557 24.38 -17.28 22.05
CA GLY A 557 24.07 -17.62 20.66
C GLY A 557 22.59 -17.70 20.33
N MET A 558 22.34 -17.99 19.06
CA MET A 558 21.03 -18.24 18.49
C MET A 558 20.99 -19.66 17.96
N ARG A 559 19.95 -20.41 18.34
CA ARG A 559 19.73 -21.79 17.89
C ARG A 559 18.31 -22.00 17.43
N ALA A 560 18.13 -22.95 16.53
CA ALA A 560 16.82 -23.36 16.13
C ALA A 560 16.71 -24.87 15.88
N THR A 561 15.52 -25.38 16.14
CA THR A 561 15.03 -26.67 15.63
C THR A 561 13.76 -26.36 14.86
N ALA A 562 13.77 -26.59 13.55
CA ALA A 562 12.73 -26.13 12.68
C ALA A 562 12.32 -27.19 11.65
N SER A 563 11.04 -27.18 11.31
CA SER A 563 10.45 -28.02 10.28
C SER A 563 10.91 -27.61 8.88
N GLY A 564 10.95 -28.55 7.97
CA GLY A 564 11.32 -28.29 6.58
C GLY A 564 10.49 -27.18 5.95
N LYS A 565 11.13 -26.33 5.14
CA LYS A 565 10.62 -25.10 4.51
C LYS A 565 10.44 -23.91 5.45
N ALA A 566 10.75 -24.01 6.73
CA ALA A 566 10.91 -22.84 7.57
C ALA A 566 12.06 -21.97 7.03
N TRP A 567 11.91 -20.66 7.12
CA TRP A 567 12.85 -19.69 6.55
C TRP A 567 12.93 -18.45 7.42
N GLY A 568 14.06 -17.76 7.38
CA GLY A 568 14.19 -16.51 8.09
C GLY A 568 15.62 -16.01 8.22
N THR A 569 15.77 -15.04 9.10
CA THR A 569 17.00 -14.29 9.28
C THR A 569 17.18 -13.90 10.74
N TRP A 570 18.40 -14.07 11.26
CA TRP A 570 18.88 -13.40 12.46
C TRP A 570 19.79 -12.24 12.06
N ASP A 571 19.70 -11.14 12.83
CA ASP A 571 20.52 -9.97 12.61
C ASP A 571 20.68 -9.15 13.91
N ASP A 572 21.62 -8.21 13.92
CA ASP A 572 21.85 -7.26 15.01
C ASP A 572 21.86 -7.90 16.41
N ALA A 573 22.72 -8.88 16.62
CA ALA A 573 22.93 -9.47 17.94
C ALA A 573 23.58 -8.45 18.89
N TYR A 574 23.17 -8.43 20.17
CA TYR A 574 23.65 -7.45 21.13
C TYR A 574 23.87 -8.09 22.50
N LEU A 575 25.11 -8.03 22.97
CA LEU A 575 25.50 -8.45 24.32
C LEU A 575 26.15 -7.27 25.04
N TYR A 576 25.63 -6.91 26.19
CA TYR A 576 26.24 -5.87 27.03
C TYR A 576 26.16 -6.20 28.51
N LYS A 577 27.07 -5.58 29.30
CA LYS A 577 27.03 -5.62 30.76
C LYS A 577 25.99 -4.60 31.25
N ASP A 578 24.96 -5.07 31.96
CA ASP A 578 23.90 -4.20 32.47
C ASP A 578 24.29 -3.55 33.81
N ALA A 579 24.86 -4.33 34.72
CA ALA A 579 25.30 -3.85 36.01
C ALA A 579 26.50 -4.65 36.53
N ASP A 580 27.30 -4.00 37.40
CA ASP A 580 28.31 -4.69 38.21
C ASP A 580 27.63 -5.39 39.40
N ILE A 581 28.09 -6.58 39.70
CA ILE A 581 27.70 -7.26 40.95
C ILE A 581 28.87 -7.14 41.95
N THR A 582 28.53 -6.98 43.23
CA THR A 582 29.55 -7.08 44.29
C THR A 582 29.78 -8.56 44.53
N PRO A 583 31.01 -9.09 44.35
CA PRO A 583 31.29 -10.48 44.69
C PRO A 583 30.95 -10.70 46.18
N THR A 584 30.17 -11.74 46.47
CA THR A 584 29.79 -12.12 47.85
C THR A 584 30.94 -12.77 48.57
#